data_e03bd9a0852b225a54f3cc7d50d0ce15
#
_entry.id   e03bd9a0852b225a54f3cc7d50d0ce15
#
_cell.length_a   1.000
_cell.length_b   1.000
_cell.length_c   1.000
_cell.angle_alpha   90.00
_cell.angle_beta   90.00
_cell.angle_gamma   90.00
#
_symmetry.space_group_name_H-M   'P 1'
#
loop_
_entity.id
_entity.type
_entity.pdbx_description
1 polymer ?
#
loop_
_entity_poly.entity_id
_entity_poly.type
_entity_poly.pdbx_seq_one_letter_code
_entity_poly.pdbx_strand_id
1 'polypeptide(L)'
;IASPSQDNYLKIKKISQELYTILIKPIKKYIHGKENLIIIPDGIIGLIPFEMLIDEEGKYLVEKYDISYAPSIQTLKFLDNRNHGTREKPILAFGGAVYDEITYEADTIENNKQLEFMKKLTLSKIDDKRSTMNAYASLGEVNWSNLQGTLNEVKAISKIVSGTSVIAGRNVNEHSIKNMSKTGELEQYKILHFATHGLTVPDFPELSAVVLSQVKKENEIQDGYLRISEIEKLNIKSDFVNLSACETGLGKIYAGEGVV
;
A
#
# COMPACT_ATOMS: atom_id res chain seq x y z
N ILE A 1 -12.63 -11.09 14.21
CA ILE A 1 -13.52 -10.04 13.67
C ILE A 1 -14.89 -10.36 14.23
N ALA A 2 -15.42 -9.52 15.15
CA ALA A 2 -16.78 -9.70 15.68
C ALA A 2 -17.78 -9.47 14.52
N SER A 3 -18.73 -10.38 14.38
CA SER A 3 -19.83 -10.19 13.42
C SER A 3 -20.55 -8.88 13.73
N PRO A 4 -20.78 -8.01 12.75
CA PRO A 4 -21.50 -6.77 13.00
C PRO A 4 -22.90 -7.09 13.52
N SER A 5 -23.32 -6.39 14.58
CA SER A 5 -24.68 -6.53 15.10
C SER A 5 -25.66 -6.10 13.99
N GLN A 6 -26.87 -6.68 13.99
CA GLN A 6 -27.91 -6.33 13.02
C GLN A 6 -28.23 -4.83 13.04
N ASP A 7 -28.14 -4.19 14.19
CA ASP A 7 -28.30 -2.73 14.34
C ASP A 7 -27.20 -1.93 13.63
N ASN A 8 -25.96 -2.40 13.66
CA ASN A 8 -24.86 -1.74 12.95
C ASN A 8 -25.04 -1.87 11.44
N TYR A 9 -25.49 -3.02 10.96
CA TYR A 9 -25.80 -3.20 9.53
C TYR A 9 -26.87 -2.21 9.04
N LEU A 10 -27.97 -2.07 9.79
CA LEU A 10 -29.05 -1.14 9.43
C LEU A 10 -28.57 0.32 9.43
N LYS A 11 -27.73 0.71 10.38
CA LYS A 11 -27.13 2.05 10.42
C LYS A 11 -26.24 2.31 9.21
N ILE A 12 -25.34 1.36 8.88
CA ILE A 12 -24.44 1.47 7.72
C ILE A 12 -25.27 1.57 6.43
N LYS A 13 -26.32 0.75 6.27
CA LYS A 13 -27.20 0.79 5.12
C LYS A 13 -27.85 2.16 4.94
N LYS A 14 -28.37 2.74 6.04
CA LYS A 14 -29.00 4.07 6.01
C LYS A 14 -27.99 5.16 5.61
N ILE A 15 -26.81 5.17 6.23
CA ILE A 15 -25.73 6.12 5.91
C ILE A 15 -25.34 6.00 4.44
N SER A 16 -25.19 4.78 3.93
CA SER A 16 -24.83 4.51 2.54
C SER A 16 -25.88 5.08 1.55
N GLN A 17 -27.17 4.96 1.85
CA GLN A 17 -28.24 5.56 1.05
C GLN A 17 -28.26 7.09 1.12
N GLU A 18 -27.99 7.67 2.29
CA GLU A 18 -27.87 9.11 2.46
C GLU A 18 -26.70 9.66 1.65
N LEU A 19 -25.52 9.01 1.74
CA LEU A 19 -24.35 9.39 0.96
C LEU A 19 -24.58 9.25 -0.55
N TYR A 20 -25.22 8.19 -1.01
CA TYR A 20 -25.63 8.06 -2.42
C TYR A 20 -26.49 9.24 -2.86
N THR A 21 -27.45 9.62 -2.04
CA THR A 21 -28.38 10.74 -2.35
C THR A 21 -27.63 12.06 -2.49
N ILE A 22 -26.58 12.27 -1.68
CA ILE A 22 -25.79 13.50 -1.69
C ILE A 22 -24.77 13.49 -2.84
N LEU A 23 -24.04 12.38 -3.03
CA LEU A 23 -22.88 12.35 -3.88
C LEU A 23 -23.18 11.87 -5.32
N ILE A 24 -24.05 10.89 -5.49
CA ILE A 24 -24.26 10.20 -6.78
C ILE A 24 -25.55 10.63 -7.45
N LYS A 25 -26.65 10.76 -6.71
CA LYS A 25 -27.96 11.13 -7.29
C LYS A 25 -27.93 12.42 -8.11
N PRO A 26 -27.23 13.50 -7.74
CA PRO A 26 -27.17 14.72 -8.55
C PRO A 26 -26.53 14.52 -9.91
N ILE A 27 -25.60 13.57 -10.01
CA ILE A 27 -24.86 13.28 -11.25
C ILE A 27 -25.40 12.05 -12.02
N LYS A 28 -26.45 11.39 -11.51
CA LYS A 28 -27.01 10.14 -12.07
C LYS A 28 -27.27 10.23 -13.57
N LYS A 29 -27.78 11.36 -14.06
CA LYS A 29 -28.05 11.58 -15.49
C LYS A 29 -26.81 11.53 -16.38
N TYR A 30 -25.64 11.86 -15.83
CA TYR A 30 -24.36 11.90 -16.57
C TYR A 30 -23.66 10.53 -16.61
N ILE A 31 -23.92 9.68 -15.62
CA ILE A 31 -23.33 8.35 -15.50
C ILE A 31 -24.26 7.23 -16.01
N HIS A 32 -25.51 7.56 -16.31
CA HIS A 32 -26.46 6.61 -16.85
C HIS A 32 -25.95 5.98 -18.16
N GLY A 33 -26.00 4.65 -18.25
CA GLY A 33 -25.51 3.90 -19.42
C GLY A 33 -23.99 3.79 -19.53
N LYS A 34 -23.24 4.22 -18.51
CA LYS A 34 -21.79 3.94 -18.38
C LYS A 34 -21.61 2.64 -17.62
N GLU A 35 -20.54 1.92 -17.97
CA GLU A 35 -20.13 0.69 -17.28
C GLU A 35 -19.04 0.96 -16.27
N ASN A 36 -18.15 1.91 -16.58
CA ASN A 36 -16.97 2.23 -15.77
C ASN A 36 -17.09 3.61 -15.14
N LEU A 37 -16.79 3.71 -13.86
CA LEU A 37 -16.67 4.97 -13.12
C LEU A 37 -15.25 5.10 -12.57
N ILE A 38 -14.62 6.24 -12.83
CA ILE A 38 -13.37 6.62 -12.18
C ILE A 38 -13.70 7.70 -11.15
N ILE A 39 -13.48 7.39 -9.89
CA ILE A 39 -13.71 8.29 -8.77
C ILE A 39 -12.40 9.03 -8.47
N ILE A 40 -12.47 10.36 -8.45
CA ILE A 40 -11.36 11.23 -8.07
C ILE A 40 -11.84 12.03 -6.85
N PRO A 41 -11.71 11.45 -5.66
CA PRO A 41 -12.22 12.07 -4.45
C PRO A 41 -11.28 13.16 -3.95
N ASP A 42 -11.84 14.17 -3.27
CA ASP A 42 -11.07 15.20 -2.60
C ASP A 42 -11.24 15.13 -1.08
N GLY A 43 -10.16 15.29 -0.35
CA GLY A 43 -10.16 15.34 1.11
C GLY A 43 -10.78 14.09 1.76
N ILE A 44 -11.60 14.31 2.78
CA ILE A 44 -12.23 13.25 3.59
C ILE A 44 -13.14 12.32 2.76
N ILE A 45 -13.62 12.77 1.61
CA ILE A 45 -14.46 11.97 0.70
C ILE A 45 -13.68 10.76 0.17
N GLY A 46 -12.36 10.85 0.12
CA GLY A 46 -11.47 9.72 -0.24
C GLY A 46 -11.55 8.50 0.69
N LEU A 47 -12.11 8.68 1.89
CA LEU A 47 -12.34 7.57 2.84
C LEU A 47 -13.66 6.84 2.60
N ILE A 48 -14.52 7.33 1.71
CA ILE A 48 -15.81 6.71 1.42
C ILE A 48 -15.61 5.58 0.41
N PRO A 49 -15.98 4.33 0.77
CA PRO A 49 -16.00 3.24 -0.18
C PRO A 49 -17.21 3.40 -1.10
N PHE A 50 -17.03 4.05 -2.26
CA PHE A 50 -18.13 4.36 -3.19
C PHE A 50 -18.82 3.09 -3.70
N GLU A 51 -18.13 1.97 -3.76
CA GLU A 51 -18.68 0.65 -4.10
C GLU A 51 -19.84 0.25 -3.21
N MET A 52 -19.81 0.67 -1.94
CA MET A 52 -20.81 0.34 -0.93
C MET A 52 -21.99 1.30 -0.88
N LEU A 53 -22.00 2.35 -1.69
CA LEU A 53 -23.14 3.27 -1.75
C LEU A 53 -24.36 2.55 -2.33
N ILE A 54 -25.53 2.75 -1.70
CA ILE A 54 -26.78 2.06 -2.05
C ILE A 54 -27.73 3.06 -2.69
N ASP A 55 -28.22 2.70 -3.87
CA ASP A 55 -29.14 3.53 -4.63
C ASP A 55 -30.60 3.46 -4.15
N GLU A 56 -31.48 4.15 -4.87
CA GLU A 56 -32.92 4.20 -4.58
C GLU A 56 -33.63 2.85 -4.76
N GLU A 57 -33.03 1.92 -5.52
CA GLU A 57 -33.53 0.56 -5.76
C GLU A 57 -33.00 -0.44 -4.73
N GLY A 58 -32.13 0.02 -3.82
CA GLY A 58 -31.51 -0.81 -2.79
C GLY A 58 -30.30 -1.61 -3.28
N LYS A 59 -29.72 -1.28 -4.43
CA LYS A 59 -28.55 -1.93 -5.01
C LYS A 59 -27.29 -1.16 -4.68
N TYR A 60 -26.18 -1.91 -4.47
CA TYR A 60 -24.88 -1.31 -4.32
C TYR A 60 -24.37 -0.74 -5.65
N LEU A 61 -23.55 0.31 -5.57
CA LEU A 61 -23.02 0.97 -6.76
C LEU A 61 -22.14 0.01 -7.58
N VAL A 62 -21.38 -0.87 -6.90
CA VAL A 62 -20.55 -1.92 -7.53
C VAL A 62 -21.35 -2.96 -8.32
N GLU A 63 -22.66 -3.11 -8.05
CA GLU A 63 -23.51 -3.99 -8.85
C GLU A 63 -23.87 -3.41 -10.23
N LYS A 64 -23.65 -2.10 -10.40
CA LYS A 64 -24.02 -1.36 -11.62
C LYS A 64 -22.82 -0.86 -12.40
N TYR A 65 -21.68 -0.65 -11.75
CA TYR A 65 -20.48 -0.02 -12.32
C TYR A 65 -19.23 -0.72 -11.89
N ASP A 66 -18.27 -0.82 -12.80
CA ASP A 66 -16.89 -1.11 -12.49
C ASP A 66 -16.25 0.19 -11.93
N ILE A 67 -15.88 0.19 -10.65
CA ILE A 67 -15.41 1.38 -9.96
C ILE A 67 -13.90 1.30 -9.78
N SER A 68 -13.22 2.38 -10.14
CA SER A 68 -11.80 2.59 -9.90
C SER A 68 -11.56 3.98 -9.34
N TYR A 69 -10.38 4.17 -8.72
CA TYR A 69 -9.99 5.42 -8.10
C TYR A 69 -8.73 5.98 -8.75
N ALA A 70 -8.64 7.29 -8.79
CA ALA A 70 -7.42 7.96 -9.20
C ALA A 70 -7.20 9.21 -8.33
N PRO A 71 -5.95 9.58 -8.04
CA PRO A 71 -5.66 10.75 -7.23
C PRO A 71 -5.95 12.07 -7.96
N SER A 72 -5.80 12.09 -9.29
CA SER A 72 -6.11 13.27 -10.10
C SER A 72 -6.31 12.94 -11.58
N ILE A 73 -6.94 13.86 -12.32
CA ILE A 73 -7.06 13.78 -13.79
C ILE A 73 -5.68 13.83 -14.45
N GLN A 74 -4.74 14.58 -13.89
CA GLN A 74 -3.38 14.68 -14.40
C GLN A 74 -2.67 13.33 -14.32
N THR A 75 -2.82 12.63 -13.20
CA THR A 75 -2.27 11.28 -13.03
C THR A 75 -2.86 10.30 -14.05
N LEU A 76 -4.17 10.33 -14.29
CA LEU A 76 -4.79 9.49 -15.32
C LEU A 76 -4.20 9.78 -16.70
N LYS A 77 -4.11 11.05 -17.11
CA LYS A 77 -3.51 11.44 -18.39
C LYS A 77 -2.04 11.02 -18.51
N PHE A 78 -1.30 11.12 -17.41
CA PHE A 78 0.09 10.66 -17.37
C PHE A 78 0.17 9.15 -17.57
N LEU A 79 -0.68 8.37 -16.89
CA LEU A 79 -0.73 6.91 -17.01
C LEU A 79 -1.15 6.47 -18.43
N ASP A 80 -2.17 7.10 -19.01
CA ASP A 80 -2.64 6.81 -20.38
C ASP A 80 -1.55 7.03 -21.43
N ASN A 81 -0.71 8.03 -21.22
CA ASN A 81 0.39 8.36 -22.14
C ASN A 81 1.67 7.54 -21.89
N ARG A 82 1.71 6.73 -20.84
CA ARG A 82 2.87 5.88 -20.54
C ARG A 82 2.96 4.74 -21.55
N ASN A 83 4.00 4.76 -22.37
CA ASN A 83 4.37 3.62 -23.20
C ASN A 83 5.62 2.96 -22.62
N HIS A 84 5.47 1.83 -21.98
CA HIS A 84 6.57 1.09 -21.41
C HIS A 84 7.17 0.03 -22.36
N GLY A 85 6.67 -0.05 -23.58
CA GLY A 85 7.02 -1.11 -24.51
C GLY A 85 6.54 -2.49 -24.09
N THR A 86 7.09 -3.53 -24.71
CA THR A 86 6.80 -4.93 -24.33
C THR A 86 7.75 -5.37 -23.22
N ARG A 87 7.20 -5.91 -22.15
CA ARG A 87 7.97 -6.54 -21.06
C ARG A 87 7.81 -8.05 -21.17
N GLU A 88 8.93 -8.74 -21.09
CA GLU A 88 8.96 -10.19 -21.34
C GLU A 88 8.55 -10.98 -20.09
N LYS A 89 8.89 -10.49 -18.90
CA LYS A 89 8.68 -11.19 -17.64
C LYS A 89 7.36 -10.79 -16.98
N PRO A 90 6.54 -11.74 -16.51
CA PRO A 90 5.23 -11.41 -15.95
C PRO A 90 5.33 -10.73 -14.59
N ILE A 91 5.91 -11.39 -13.59
CA ILE A 91 5.92 -10.94 -12.20
C ILE A 91 7.31 -11.10 -11.59
N LEU A 92 7.75 -10.07 -10.85
CA LEU A 92 8.80 -10.16 -9.85
C LEU A 92 8.18 -10.02 -8.48
N ALA A 93 8.27 -11.05 -7.66
CA ALA A 93 7.68 -11.10 -6.34
C ALA A 93 8.75 -11.15 -5.24
N PHE A 94 8.62 -10.26 -4.25
CA PHE A 94 9.46 -10.17 -3.07
C PHE A 94 8.66 -10.62 -1.85
N GLY A 95 9.18 -11.60 -1.07
CA GLY A 95 8.49 -12.07 0.13
C GLY A 95 9.35 -12.92 1.04
N GLY A 96 8.87 -13.18 2.26
CA GLY A 96 9.63 -13.90 3.27
C GLY A 96 10.90 -13.17 3.69
N ALA A 97 10.85 -11.83 3.75
CA ALA A 97 11.95 -11.02 4.28
C ALA A 97 12.30 -11.46 5.70
N VAL A 98 13.58 -11.36 6.05
CA VAL A 98 14.10 -11.78 7.37
C VAL A 98 14.31 -10.53 8.22
N TYR A 99 13.52 -10.41 9.26
CA TYR A 99 13.53 -9.27 10.17
C TYR A 99 14.24 -9.60 11.49
N ASP A 100 14.10 -10.85 11.96
CA ASP A 100 14.76 -11.35 13.15
C ASP A 100 15.41 -12.70 12.87
N GLU A 101 16.63 -12.92 13.37
CA GLU A 101 17.36 -14.17 13.19
C GLU A 101 16.92 -15.29 14.16
N ILE A 102 16.14 -14.96 15.20
CA ILE A 102 16.01 -15.83 16.38
C ILE A 102 14.62 -16.43 16.61
N THR A 103 13.49 -15.91 16.07
CA THR A 103 12.18 -16.39 16.51
C THR A 103 11.19 -16.73 15.40
N TYR A 104 10.77 -18.00 15.39
CA TYR A 104 9.58 -18.50 14.68
C TYR A 104 8.32 -18.56 15.56
N GLU A 105 8.36 -18.07 16.79
CA GLU A 105 7.24 -18.16 17.73
C GLU A 105 7.02 -16.82 18.44
N ALA A 106 6.11 -15.99 17.97
CA ALA A 106 5.31 -15.02 18.77
C ALA A 106 4.52 -14.00 17.94
N ASP A 107 3.48 -14.43 17.23
CA ASP A 107 2.62 -13.54 16.42
C ASP A 107 1.73 -12.56 17.23
N THR A 108 1.72 -12.60 18.56
CA THR A 108 0.73 -11.88 19.36
C THR A 108 1.26 -10.73 20.23
N ILE A 109 2.55 -10.72 20.56
CA ILE A 109 3.12 -9.70 21.46
C ILE A 109 3.70 -8.51 20.70
N GLU A 110 4.13 -8.71 19.46
CA GLU A 110 4.82 -7.69 18.65
C GLU A 110 3.88 -6.66 18.03
N ASN A 111 2.67 -7.03 17.67
CA ASN A 111 1.66 -6.08 17.18
C ASN A 111 1.40 -4.92 18.17
N ASN A 112 1.53 -5.17 19.47
CA ASN A 112 1.37 -4.13 20.48
C ASN A 112 2.54 -3.15 20.54
N LYS A 113 3.79 -3.61 20.33
CA LYS A 113 4.97 -2.73 20.34
C LYS A 113 5.02 -1.83 19.10
N GLN A 114 4.68 -2.38 17.96
CA GLN A 114 4.58 -1.62 16.71
C GLN A 114 3.48 -0.56 16.81
N LEU A 115 2.31 -0.92 17.36
CA LEU A 115 1.21 0.00 17.59
C LEU A 115 1.57 1.09 18.62
N GLU A 116 2.33 0.76 19.67
CA GLU A 116 2.83 1.73 20.64
C GLU A 116 3.88 2.67 20.04
N PHE A 117 4.76 2.16 19.17
CA PHE A 117 5.72 2.97 18.44
C PHE A 117 5.01 3.96 17.53
N MET A 118 4.03 3.50 16.74
CA MET A 118 3.20 4.35 15.88
C MET A 118 2.44 5.41 16.69
N LYS A 119 1.89 5.05 17.86
CA LYS A 119 1.27 6.01 18.79
C LYS A 119 2.26 7.04 19.32
N LYS A 120 3.48 6.65 19.65
CA LYS A 120 4.54 7.59 20.10
C LYS A 120 4.92 8.56 18.99
N LEU A 121 5.07 8.10 17.74
CA LEU A 121 5.32 8.98 16.59
C LEU A 121 4.18 9.95 16.35
N THR A 122 2.93 9.50 16.45
CA THR A 122 1.72 10.32 16.25
C THR A 122 1.52 11.35 17.37
N LEU A 123 1.94 11.03 18.62
CA LEU A 123 1.80 11.90 19.77
C LEU A 123 2.96 12.91 19.91
N SER A 124 4.12 12.66 19.32
CA SER A 124 5.20 13.63 19.25
C SER A 124 4.82 14.69 18.22
N LYS A 125 4.22 15.80 18.66
CA LYS A 125 4.11 17.01 17.83
C LYS A 125 5.53 17.48 17.53
N ILE A 126 6.00 17.18 16.32
CA ILE A 126 7.38 17.45 15.97
C ILE A 126 7.41 18.72 15.14
N ASP A 127 7.67 19.83 15.79
CA ASP A 127 7.84 21.17 15.19
C ASP A 127 9.30 21.47 14.78
N ASP A 128 10.24 20.49 14.87
CA ASP A 128 11.67 20.79 14.72
C ASP A 128 12.46 19.64 14.07
N LYS A 129 13.52 19.98 13.29
CA LYS A 129 14.50 19.04 12.70
C LYS A 129 15.08 18.02 13.70
N ARG A 130 15.20 18.41 14.98
CA ARG A 130 15.66 17.55 16.06
C ARG A 130 14.73 16.37 16.32
N SER A 131 13.46 16.58 16.11
CA SER A 131 12.45 15.55 16.29
C SER A 131 12.40 14.57 15.13
N THR A 132 12.63 15.02 13.90
CA THR A 132 12.76 14.11 12.74
C THR A 132 13.96 13.19 12.93
N MET A 133 15.11 13.70 13.43
CA MET A 133 16.27 12.88 13.78
C MET A 133 15.98 11.87 14.88
N ASN A 134 15.21 12.27 15.92
CA ASN A 134 14.79 11.35 16.98
C ASN A 134 13.82 10.29 16.46
N ALA A 135 12.94 10.65 15.53
CA ALA A 135 12.04 9.69 14.86
C ALA A 135 12.85 8.68 14.01
N TYR A 136 13.87 9.12 13.30
CA TYR A 136 14.78 8.22 12.58
C TYR A 136 15.54 7.27 13.51
N ALA A 137 16.04 7.78 14.64
CA ALA A 137 16.72 6.95 15.64
C ALA A 137 15.77 5.90 16.24
N SER A 138 14.51 6.28 16.48
CA SER A 138 13.50 5.38 17.03
C SER A 138 13.08 4.28 16.04
N LEU A 139 13.22 4.48 14.73
CA LEU A 139 12.97 3.43 13.74
C LEU A 139 13.93 2.24 13.89
N GLY A 140 15.18 2.50 14.33
CA GLY A 140 16.15 1.44 14.62
C GLY A 140 15.83 0.59 15.85
N GLU A 141 14.85 1.01 16.68
CA GLU A 141 14.40 0.29 17.87
C GLU A 141 13.14 -0.56 17.61
N VAL A 142 12.57 -0.48 16.39
CA VAL A 142 11.39 -1.28 16.01
C VAL A 142 11.84 -2.68 15.66
N ASN A 143 11.32 -3.66 16.38
CA ASN A 143 11.49 -5.06 16.05
C ASN A 143 10.35 -5.51 15.12
N TRP A 144 10.70 -6.02 13.96
CA TRP A 144 9.79 -6.58 12.98
C TRP A 144 9.82 -8.11 13.08
N SER A 145 8.66 -8.75 13.11
CA SER A 145 8.57 -10.21 13.10
C SER A 145 8.67 -10.79 11.69
N ASN A 146 9.16 -12.02 11.59
CA ASN A 146 9.19 -12.75 10.34
C ASN A 146 7.77 -13.13 9.90
N LEU A 147 7.40 -12.81 8.67
CA LEU A 147 6.08 -13.08 8.08
C LEU A 147 6.14 -14.34 7.20
N GLN A 148 5.93 -15.52 7.77
CA GLN A 148 5.92 -16.78 7.01
C GLN A 148 4.84 -16.80 5.92
N GLY A 149 3.71 -16.12 6.13
CA GLY A 149 2.62 -15.97 5.17
C GLY A 149 3.09 -15.35 3.86
N THR A 150 3.97 -14.34 3.91
CA THR A 150 4.47 -13.64 2.72
C THR A 150 5.35 -14.52 1.83
N LEU A 151 6.13 -15.43 2.43
CA LEU A 151 6.88 -16.43 1.67
C LEU A 151 5.95 -17.42 0.97
N ASN A 152 4.89 -17.86 1.66
CA ASN A 152 3.89 -18.75 1.08
C ASN A 152 3.12 -18.06 -0.07
N GLU A 153 2.79 -16.79 0.09
CA GLU A 153 2.12 -15.95 -0.91
C GLU A 153 2.93 -15.89 -2.21
N VAL A 154 4.20 -15.47 -2.16
CA VAL A 154 5.01 -15.36 -3.38
C VAL A 154 5.30 -16.72 -4.04
N LYS A 155 5.39 -17.79 -3.25
CA LYS A 155 5.48 -19.15 -3.77
C LYS A 155 4.19 -19.61 -4.45
N ALA A 156 3.04 -19.23 -3.91
CA ALA A 156 1.74 -19.54 -4.52
C ALA A 156 1.58 -18.81 -5.85
N ILE A 157 1.93 -17.52 -5.90
CA ILE A 157 1.91 -16.72 -7.14
C ILE A 157 2.79 -17.38 -8.22
N SER A 158 4.00 -17.79 -7.85
CA SER A 158 4.92 -18.41 -8.82
C SER A 158 4.45 -19.77 -9.37
N LYS A 159 3.58 -20.47 -8.64
CA LYS A 159 2.97 -21.72 -9.12
C LYS A 159 1.80 -21.46 -10.08
N ILE A 160 1.10 -20.33 -9.89
CA ILE A 160 -0.08 -19.97 -10.69
C ILE A 160 0.33 -19.27 -11.97
N VAL A 161 1.28 -18.32 -11.88
CA VAL A 161 1.74 -17.52 -13.01
C VAL A 161 3.10 -17.99 -13.47
N SER A 162 3.15 -18.73 -14.57
CA SER A 162 4.40 -19.21 -15.17
C SER A 162 5.31 -18.04 -15.55
N GLY A 163 6.61 -18.18 -15.32
CA GLY A 163 7.60 -17.13 -15.58
C GLY A 163 7.76 -16.11 -14.46
N THR A 164 7.05 -16.27 -13.32
CA THR A 164 7.25 -15.43 -12.13
C THR A 164 8.64 -15.67 -11.54
N SER A 165 9.37 -14.59 -11.30
CA SER A 165 10.61 -14.59 -10.52
C SER A 165 10.32 -14.27 -9.06
N VAL A 166 10.95 -15.00 -8.13
CA VAL A 166 10.77 -14.81 -6.68
C VAL A 166 12.10 -14.45 -6.05
N ILE A 167 12.13 -13.34 -5.33
CA ILE A 167 13.20 -12.96 -4.41
C ILE A 167 12.70 -13.22 -3.00
N ALA A 168 13.43 -14.01 -2.21
CA ALA A 168 13.00 -14.41 -0.88
C ALA A 168 14.11 -14.34 0.16
N GLY A 169 13.71 -14.31 1.43
CA GLY A 169 14.62 -14.30 2.56
C GLY A 169 15.50 -13.06 2.61
N ARG A 170 16.74 -13.22 3.01
CA ARG A 170 17.72 -12.12 3.15
C ARG A 170 17.97 -11.33 1.87
N ASN A 171 17.62 -11.88 0.70
CA ASN A 171 17.75 -11.20 -0.58
C ASN A 171 16.64 -10.17 -0.83
N VAL A 172 15.58 -10.16 -0.02
CA VAL A 172 14.59 -9.10 0.00
C VAL A 172 15.16 -7.91 0.76
N ASN A 173 16.10 -7.20 0.16
CA ASN A 173 16.82 -6.10 0.78
C ASN A 173 17.00 -4.93 -0.21
N GLU A 174 17.32 -3.76 0.31
CA GLU A 174 17.48 -2.54 -0.49
C GLU A 174 18.57 -2.67 -1.56
N HIS A 175 19.70 -3.30 -1.21
CA HIS A 175 20.81 -3.48 -2.15
C HIS A 175 20.36 -4.24 -3.40
N SER A 176 19.65 -5.36 -3.20
CA SER A 176 19.14 -6.17 -4.31
C SER A 176 18.19 -5.35 -5.19
N ILE A 177 17.23 -4.62 -4.61
CA ILE A 177 16.27 -3.83 -5.35
C ILE A 177 16.95 -2.67 -6.10
N LYS A 178 17.85 -1.93 -5.42
CA LYS A 178 18.60 -0.82 -6.03
C LYS A 178 19.54 -1.31 -7.14
N ASN A 179 20.15 -2.47 -6.97
CA ASN A 179 20.99 -3.07 -8.01
C ASN A 179 20.17 -3.52 -9.22
N MET A 180 19.03 -4.20 -9.00
CA MET A 180 18.11 -4.59 -10.09
C MET A 180 17.57 -3.37 -10.84
N SER A 181 17.31 -2.25 -10.14
CA SER A 181 16.98 -0.98 -10.74
C SER A 181 18.13 -0.45 -11.62
N LYS A 182 19.34 -0.41 -11.07
CA LYS A 182 20.53 0.09 -11.78
C LYS A 182 20.89 -0.73 -13.02
N THR A 183 20.69 -2.04 -12.97
CA THR A 183 20.98 -2.96 -14.10
C THR A 183 19.86 -3.00 -15.14
N GLY A 184 18.70 -2.34 -14.87
CA GLY A 184 17.52 -2.39 -15.73
C GLY A 184 16.70 -3.67 -15.60
N GLU A 185 17.00 -4.51 -14.60
CA GLU A 185 16.27 -5.76 -14.39
C GLU A 185 14.83 -5.52 -13.93
N LEU A 186 14.56 -4.52 -13.07
CA LEU A 186 13.20 -4.16 -12.64
C LEU A 186 12.31 -3.77 -13.81
N GLU A 187 12.87 -3.14 -14.84
CA GLU A 187 12.13 -2.67 -16.03
C GLU A 187 11.59 -3.81 -16.90
N GLN A 188 12.09 -5.05 -16.71
CA GLN A 188 11.70 -6.22 -17.52
C GLN A 188 10.38 -6.84 -17.07
N TYR A 189 9.86 -6.49 -15.89
CA TYR A 189 8.68 -7.11 -15.30
C TYR A 189 7.44 -6.25 -15.50
N LYS A 190 6.32 -6.91 -15.88
CA LYS A 190 5.01 -6.28 -15.96
C LYS A 190 4.47 -5.89 -14.60
N ILE A 191 4.69 -6.76 -13.60
CA ILE A 191 4.17 -6.61 -12.25
C ILE A 191 5.33 -6.74 -11.26
N LEU A 192 5.39 -5.81 -10.30
CA LEU A 192 6.19 -5.96 -9.08
C LEU A 192 5.24 -6.22 -7.91
N HIS A 193 5.54 -7.26 -7.13
CA HIS A 193 4.73 -7.64 -5.97
C HIS A 193 5.61 -7.69 -4.73
N PHE A 194 5.28 -6.85 -3.74
CA PHE A 194 5.98 -6.78 -2.46
C PHE A 194 5.09 -7.34 -1.35
N ALA A 195 5.39 -8.54 -0.88
CA ALA A 195 4.77 -9.15 0.29
C ALA A 195 5.71 -9.01 1.49
N THR A 196 5.59 -7.89 2.20
CA THR A 196 6.52 -7.46 3.26
C THR A 196 5.75 -6.72 4.37
N HIS A 197 6.45 -6.24 5.39
CA HIS A 197 5.87 -5.20 6.24
C HIS A 197 5.84 -3.86 5.50
N GLY A 198 4.88 -3.01 5.88
CA GLY A 198 4.80 -1.60 5.49
C GLY A 198 4.83 -0.73 6.73
N LEU A 199 5.48 0.40 6.64
CA LEU A 199 5.49 1.45 7.65
C LEU A 199 4.85 2.70 7.07
N THR A 200 3.72 3.12 7.63
CA THR A 200 3.08 4.40 7.29
C THR A 200 3.20 5.36 8.45
N VAL A 201 3.80 6.51 8.20
CA VAL A 201 3.97 7.57 9.20
C VAL A 201 3.23 8.82 8.71
N PRO A 202 1.93 8.98 9.03
CA PRO A 202 1.10 10.04 8.45
C PRO A 202 1.60 11.45 8.73
N ASP A 203 2.26 11.67 9.88
CA ASP A 203 2.81 12.97 10.25
C ASP A 203 4.17 13.28 9.61
N PHE A 204 4.86 12.26 9.14
CA PHE A 204 6.15 12.32 8.45
C PHE A 204 6.15 11.34 7.28
N PRO A 205 5.47 11.66 6.18
CA PRO A 205 5.36 10.76 5.03
C PRO A 205 6.73 10.31 4.50
N GLU A 206 7.76 11.14 4.62
CA GLU A 206 9.14 10.82 4.26
C GLU A 206 9.75 9.65 5.05
N LEU A 207 9.18 9.29 6.21
CA LEU A 207 9.57 8.13 7.00
C LEU A 207 8.79 6.88 6.62
N SER A 208 7.72 7.02 5.83
CA SER A 208 6.97 5.86 5.32
C SER A 208 7.84 5.03 4.40
N ALA A 209 7.74 3.71 4.53
CA ALA A 209 8.63 2.79 3.83
C ALA A 209 8.01 1.42 3.59
N VAL A 210 8.49 0.74 2.57
CA VAL A 210 8.41 -0.72 2.46
C VAL A 210 9.52 -1.29 3.34
N VAL A 211 9.16 -2.13 4.32
CA VAL A 211 10.12 -2.69 5.27
C VAL A 211 10.68 -3.99 4.71
N LEU A 212 11.97 -3.98 4.44
CA LEU A 212 12.71 -5.07 3.86
C LEU A 212 13.50 -5.82 4.94
N SER A 213 14.30 -6.82 4.58
CA SER A 213 15.11 -7.58 5.53
C SER A 213 16.02 -6.68 6.36
N GLN A 214 15.92 -6.81 7.68
CA GLN A 214 16.64 -5.99 8.67
C GLN A 214 17.97 -6.62 9.09
N VAL A 215 18.38 -7.71 8.46
CA VAL A 215 19.60 -8.43 8.79
C VAL A 215 20.81 -7.63 8.35
N LYS A 216 21.51 -7.06 9.32
CA LYS A 216 22.75 -6.30 9.10
C LYS A 216 23.85 -7.21 8.62
N LYS A 217 24.46 -6.87 7.48
CA LYS A 217 25.80 -7.35 7.12
C LYS A 217 26.82 -6.31 7.56
N GLU A 218 27.97 -6.76 8.07
CA GLU A 218 29.11 -5.88 8.34
C GLU A 218 29.43 -5.06 7.08
N ASN A 219 29.43 -3.73 7.21
CA ASN A 219 29.68 -2.72 6.16
C ASN A 219 28.51 -2.38 5.21
N GLU A 220 27.26 -2.71 5.49
CA GLU A 220 26.13 -2.21 4.71
C GLU A 220 25.56 -0.91 5.33
N ILE A 221 25.47 0.16 4.50
CA ILE A 221 24.91 1.47 4.88
C ILE A 221 23.35 1.45 4.81
N GLN A 222 22.75 0.30 4.62
CA GLN A 222 21.32 0.14 4.39
C GLN A 222 20.61 -0.26 5.69
N ASP A 223 19.49 0.40 5.95
CA ASP A 223 18.75 0.22 7.20
C ASP A 223 17.51 -0.67 7.07
N GLY A 224 17.26 -1.21 5.87
CA GLY A 224 16.13 -2.10 5.58
C GLY A 224 14.81 -1.39 5.35
N TYR A 225 14.80 -0.06 5.23
CA TYR A 225 13.61 0.74 4.96
C TYR A 225 13.69 1.38 3.57
N LEU A 226 13.00 0.83 2.59
CA LEU A 226 12.90 1.42 1.26
C LEU A 226 11.89 2.57 1.30
N ARG A 227 12.38 3.81 1.45
CA ARG A 227 11.59 5.02 1.64
C ARG A 227 11.14 5.64 0.32
N ILE A 228 10.17 6.55 0.39
CA ILE A 228 9.65 7.29 -0.77
C ILE A 228 10.79 7.92 -1.58
N SER A 229 11.72 8.63 -0.93
CA SER A 229 12.87 9.28 -1.60
C SER A 229 13.84 8.33 -2.31
N GLU A 230 13.78 7.04 -1.99
CA GLU A 230 14.57 5.98 -2.62
C GLU A 230 13.77 5.31 -3.73
N ILE A 231 12.45 5.10 -3.50
CA ILE A 231 11.52 4.56 -4.50
C ILE A 231 11.46 5.47 -5.72
N GLU A 232 11.43 6.80 -5.54
CA GLU A 232 11.43 7.80 -6.62
C GLU A 232 12.64 7.68 -7.56
N LYS A 233 13.76 7.12 -7.08
CA LYS A 233 15.00 6.93 -7.86
C LYS A 233 15.06 5.58 -8.56
N LEU A 234 14.09 4.70 -8.32
CA LEU A 234 14.07 3.40 -8.97
C LEU A 234 13.58 3.50 -10.41
N ASN A 235 14.28 2.82 -11.30
CA ASN A 235 13.86 2.67 -12.69
C ASN A 235 12.80 1.57 -12.78
N ILE A 236 11.54 1.92 -12.66
CA ILE A 236 10.40 1.01 -12.71
C ILE A 236 9.55 1.35 -13.94
N LYS A 237 9.30 0.33 -14.78
CA LYS A 237 8.42 0.42 -15.95
C LYS A 237 7.24 -0.55 -15.88
N SER A 238 6.97 -1.09 -14.71
CA SER A 238 5.88 -2.05 -14.50
C SER A 238 4.52 -1.41 -14.73
N ASP A 239 3.56 -2.19 -15.22
CA ASP A 239 2.18 -1.76 -15.38
C ASP A 239 1.46 -1.68 -14.05
N PHE A 240 1.89 -2.54 -13.10
CA PHE A 240 1.27 -2.65 -11.79
C PHE A 240 2.31 -2.93 -10.70
N VAL A 241 2.21 -2.22 -9.59
CA VAL A 241 2.99 -2.48 -8.37
C VAL A 241 2.01 -2.79 -7.25
N ASN A 242 2.09 -4.01 -6.71
CA ASN A 242 1.28 -4.43 -5.57
C ASN A 242 2.10 -4.39 -4.28
N LEU A 243 1.63 -3.62 -3.31
CA LEU A 243 2.16 -3.57 -1.95
C LEU A 243 1.24 -4.39 -1.04
N SER A 244 1.52 -5.70 -0.93
CA SER A 244 0.82 -6.61 -0.01
C SER A 244 1.45 -6.48 1.38
N ALA A 245 1.16 -5.35 2.04
CA ALA A 245 1.71 -5.00 3.34
C ALA A 245 0.64 -4.35 4.22
N CYS A 246 0.74 -4.54 5.55
CA CYS A 246 -0.20 -3.92 6.48
C CYS A 246 -0.02 -2.40 6.50
N GLU A 247 -1.15 -1.68 6.65
CA GLU A 247 -1.20 -0.21 6.83
C GLU A 247 -0.67 0.65 5.67
N THR A 248 -0.37 0.08 4.51
CA THR A 248 0.08 0.86 3.33
C THR A 248 -1.00 1.76 2.74
N GLY A 249 -2.26 1.56 3.11
CA GLY A 249 -3.41 2.35 2.65
C GLY A 249 -3.83 3.50 3.59
N LEU A 250 -3.17 3.69 4.75
CA LEU A 250 -3.52 4.70 5.74
C LEU A 250 -2.62 5.95 5.61
N GLY A 251 -2.63 6.58 4.44
CA GLY A 251 -1.93 7.84 4.22
C GLY A 251 -2.62 9.07 4.85
N LYS A 252 -1.95 10.22 4.87
CA LYS A 252 -2.58 11.52 5.17
C LYS A 252 -3.54 11.92 4.07
N ILE A 253 -4.67 12.49 4.48
CA ILE A 253 -5.62 13.09 3.55
C ILE A 253 -5.14 14.51 3.24
N TYR A 254 -4.76 14.76 1.99
CA TYR A 254 -4.44 16.10 1.50
C TYR A 254 -5.60 16.65 0.67
N ALA A 255 -5.95 17.91 0.91
CA ALA A 255 -6.95 18.60 0.10
C ALA A 255 -6.48 18.64 -1.37
N GLY A 256 -7.27 18.10 -2.28
CA GLY A 256 -6.99 18.03 -3.72
C GLY A 256 -6.26 16.76 -4.18
N GLU A 257 -5.76 15.91 -3.28
CA GLU A 257 -4.98 14.72 -3.68
C GLU A 257 -5.49 13.39 -3.07
N GLY A 258 -6.52 13.45 -2.21
CA GLY A 258 -7.04 12.25 -1.56
C GLY A 258 -6.12 11.70 -0.45
N VAL A 259 -6.07 10.38 -0.32
CA VAL A 259 -5.16 9.68 0.60
C VAL A 259 -3.85 9.40 -0.13
N VAL A 260 -2.77 9.97 0.35
CA VAL A 260 -1.41 9.80 -0.20
C VAL A 260 -0.54 9.04 0.79
#